data_f9371b839f9949588bccc5bef9af3d20
#
_entry.id   f9371b839f9949588bccc5bef9af3d20
#
_cell.length_a   1.000
_cell.length_b   1.000
_cell.length_c   1.000
_cell.angle_alpha   90.00
_cell.angle_beta   90.00
_cell.angle_gamma   90.00
#
_symmetry.space_group_name_H-M   'P 1'
#
loop_
_entity.id
_entity.type
_entity.pdbx_description
1 polymer ?
#
loop_
_entity_poly.entity_id
_entity_poly.type
_entity_poly.pdbx_seq_one_letter_code
_entity_poly.pdbx_strand_id
1 'polypeptide(L)'
;FLKTFPGFLIIRDSNYRIIFINDNLKNLIKSYMQDNPLGMTNIEIAKKLPDNIAKFFMDSHNIQLDWEKNYPYDKISNWIFEFKKDTTSYWNVLEYKVDVDEKTYIITMANDITKLYEENKRNLHYSITDPLTGAYNRKYLNDRFDIFIGDYIVLIDLDNFKMINDYEGHNVGDKILCDFVSLLNKELINSTSIIRLGGDEFIVIFSSDVDKNYVYSQLEALRENFLKVFSKYKYLSFSYGVDTVKRNLKLTIVELDKKMYKNKEKNKKKFDKNDY
;
A
#
# COMPACT_ATOMS: atom_id res chain seq x y z
N PHE A 1 -34.68 0.04 -18.05
CA PHE A 1 -33.61 0.25 -17.08
C PHE A 1 -32.95 -1.08 -16.67
N LEU A 2 -33.71 -2.06 -16.14
CA LEU A 2 -33.12 -3.30 -15.65
C LEU A 2 -32.29 -4.08 -16.69
N LYS A 3 -32.75 -4.15 -17.93
CA LYS A 3 -32.03 -4.83 -19.03
C LYS A 3 -30.80 -4.09 -19.49
N THR A 4 -30.82 -2.76 -19.45
CA THR A 4 -29.77 -1.87 -19.96
C THR A 4 -28.81 -1.37 -18.87
N PHE A 5 -28.92 -1.89 -17.63
CA PHE A 5 -27.99 -1.58 -16.55
C PHE A 5 -26.54 -1.88 -17.02
N PRO A 6 -25.59 -0.92 -16.87
CA PRO A 6 -24.26 -1.04 -17.50
C PRO A 6 -23.37 -2.12 -16.86
N GLY A 7 -23.64 -2.48 -15.61
CA GLY A 7 -22.95 -3.57 -14.89
C GLY A 7 -23.70 -4.90 -15.01
N PHE A 8 -23.50 -5.77 -14.05
CA PHE A 8 -24.25 -7.01 -13.89
C PHE A 8 -25.38 -6.82 -12.88
N LEU A 9 -26.56 -7.33 -13.22
CA LEU A 9 -27.74 -7.28 -12.39
C LEU A 9 -28.36 -8.68 -12.30
N ILE A 10 -28.59 -9.13 -11.05
CA ILE A 10 -29.23 -10.40 -10.72
C ILE A 10 -30.36 -10.11 -9.73
N ILE A 11 -31.52 -10.73 -9.95
CA ILE A 11 -32.59 -10.76 -8.96
C ILE A 11 -32.87 -12.21 -8.62
N ARG A 12 -32.95 -12.52 -7.30
CA ARG A 12 -33.25 -13.85 -6.76
C ARG A 12 -34.52 -13.79 -5.90
N ASP A 13 -35.17 -14.93 -5.82
CA ASP A 13 -36.27 -15.13 -4.85
C ASP A 13 -35.71 -15.44 -3.43
N SER A 14 -36.61 -15.63 -2.49
CA SER A 14 -36.28 -16.00 -1.09
C SER A 14 -35.58 -17.36 -0.95
N ASN A 15 -35.58 -18.20 -1.95
CA ASN A 15 -34.85 -19.48 -2.02
C ASN A 15 -33.51 -19.34 -2.75
N TYR A 16 -33.04 -18.11 -2.98
CA TYR A 16 -31.81 -17.78 -3.72
C TYR A 16 -31.78 -18.25 -5.17
N ARG A 17 -32.97 -18.55 -5.77
CA ARG A 17 -33.05 -18.92 -7.20
C ARG A 17 -33.15 -17.67 -8.06
N ILE A 18 -32.37 -17.64 -9.10
CA ILE A 18 -32.34 -16.54 -10.05
C ILE A 18 -33.67 -16.45 -10.79
N ILE A 19 -34.35 -15.31 -10.69
CA ILE A 19 -35.56 -14.99 -11.42
C ILE A 19 -35.34 -13.96 -12.53
N PHE A 20 -34.23 -13.22 -12.48
CA PHE A 20 -33.85 -12.25 -13.50
C PHE A 20 -32.35 -12.05 -13.55
N ILE A 21 -31.80 -11.90 -14.75
CA ILE A 21 -30.46 -11.37 -15.03
C ILE A 21 -30.55 -10.38 -16.20
N ASN A 22 -29.71 -9.34 -16.16
CA ASN A 22 -29.65 -8.40 -17.28
C ASN A 22 -28.87 -8.95 -18.49
N ASP A 23 -28.94 -8.26 -19.63
CA ASP A 23 -28.36 -8.72 -20.87
C ASP A 23 -26.83 -8.81 -20.82
N ASN A 24 -26.17 -7.91 -20.08
CA ASN A 24 -24.70 -7.94 -19.89
C ASN A 24 -24.24 -9.24 -19.24
N LEU A 25 -24.86 -9.61 -18.13
CA LEU A 25 -24.52 -10.87 -17.44
C LEU A 25 -24.92 -12.10 -18.25
N LYS A 26 -26.09 -12.03 -18.90
CA LYS A 26 -26.57 -13.11 -19.77
C LYS A 26 -25.60 -13.39 -20.92
N ASN A 27 -25.07 -12.36 -21.54
CA ASN A 27 -24.10 -12.49 -22.63
C ASN A 27 -22.76 -13.05 -22.13
N LEU A 28 -22.29 -12.64 -20.94
CA LEU A 28 -21.10 -13.21 -20.33
C LEU A 28 -21.28 -14.72 -20.06
N ILE A 29 -22.38 -15.11 -19.42
CA ILE A 29 -22.63 -16.51 -19.04
C ILE A 29 -22.81 -17.40 -20.29
N LYS A 30 -23.52 -16.91 -21.32
CA LYS A 30 -23.73 -17.65 -22.57
C LYS A 30 -22.45 -18.09 -23.26
N SER A 31 -21.35 -17.38 -23.06
CA SER A 31 -20.05 -17.76 -23.62
C SER A 31 -19.50 -19.05 -23.04
N TYR A 32 -20.01 -19.48 -21.89
CA TYR A 32 -19.46 -20.60 -21.10
C TYR A 32 -20.48 -21.72 -20.81
N MET A 33 -21.78 -21.41 -20.77
CA MET A 33 -22.82 -22.39 -20.58
C MET A 33 -24.01 -22.15 -21.51
N GLN A 34 -24.58 -23.25 -22.06
CA GLN A 34 -25.75 -23.16 -22.93
C GLN A 34 -27.08 -23.12 -22.16
N ASP A 35 -27.07 -23.61 -20.91
CA ASP A 35 -28.25 -23.66 -20.08
C ASP A 35 -28.78 -22.28 -19.69
N ASN A 36 -30.11 -22.19 -19.51
CA ASN A 36 -30.71 -20.97 -18.98
C ASN A 36 -30.43 -20.85 -17.47
N PRO A 37 -29.81 -19.78 -16.97
CA PRO A 37 -29.51 -19.62 -15.55
C PRO A 37 -30.75 -19.34 -14.67
N LEU A 38 -31.90 -19.04 -15.26
CA LEU A 38 -33.14 -18.81 -14.50
C LEU A 38 -33.57 -20.08 -13.75
N GLY A 39 -33.93 -19.91 -12.50
CA GLY A 39 -34.29 -21.00 -11.58
C GLY A 39 -33.10 -21.66 -10.89
N MET A 40 -31.87 -21.36 -11.28
CA MET A 40 -30.65 -21.90 -10.65
C MET A 40 -30.22 -21.04 -9.45
N THR A 41 -29.59 -21.68 -8.47
CA THR A 41 -28.86 -21.01 -7.38
C THR A 41 -27.44 -20.64 -7.82
N ASN A 42 -26.75 -19.80 -7.03
CA ASN A 42 -25.35 -19.46 -7.27
C ASN A 42 -24.45 -20.69 -7.37
N ILE A 43 -24.65 -21.68 -6.50
CA ILE A 43 -23.86 -22.93 -6.50
C ILE A 43 -24.08 -23.73 -7.79
N GLU A 44 -25.34 -23.83 -8.23
CA GLU A 44 -25.69 -24.59 -9.44
C GLU A 44 -25.06 -23.94 -10.71
N ILE A 45 -25.01 -22.61 -10.75
CA ILE A 45 -24.35 -21.86 -11.84
C ILE A 45 -22.83 -22.01 -11.75
N ALA A 46 -22.24 -21.81 -10.57
CA ALA A 46 -20.79 -21.89 -10.38
C ALA A 46 -20.22 -23.24 -10.88
N LYS A 47 -20.93 -24.34 -10.66
CA LYS A 47 -20.52 -25.69 -11.15
C LYS A 47 -20.45 -25.82 -12.68
N LYS A 48 -21.02 -24.86 -13.41
CA LYS A 48 -21.10 -24.87 -14.88
C LYS A 48 -20.20 -23.83 -15.54
N LEU A 49 -19.52 -23.01 -14.74
CA LEU A 49 -18.69 -21.91 -15.22
C LEU A 49 -17.21 -22.18 -14.94
N PRO A 50 -16.30 -21.58 -15.71
CA PRO A 50 -14.86 -21.58 -15.40
C PRO A 50 -14.59 -20.96 -14.03
N ASP A 51 -13.53 -21.41 -13.34
CA ASP A 51 -13.21 -21.05 -11.95
C ASP A 51 -13.20 -19.54 -11.69
N ASN A 52 -12.64 -18.76 -12.62
CA ASN A 52 -12.54 -17.31 -12.48
C ASN A 52 -13.90 -16.60 -12.48
N ILE A 53 -14.91 -17.16 -13.16
CA ILE A 53 -16.28 -16.62 -13.17
C ILE A 53 -17.11 -17.29 -12.09
N ALA A 54 -16.93 -18.59 -11.88
CA ALA A 54 -17.56 -19.35 -10.80
C ALA A 54 -17.30 -18.72 -9.43
N LYS A 55 -16.08 -18.22 -9.23
CA LYS A 55 -15.68 -17.52 -8.00
C LYS A 55 -16.63 -16.38 -7.62
N PHE A 56 -17.11 -15.57 -8.56
CA PHE A 56 -18.08 -14.51 -8.29
C PHE A 56 -19.37 -15.06 -7.65
N PHE A 57 -19.91 -16.13 -8.19
CA PHE A 57 -21.14 -16.73 -7.68
C PHE A 57 -20.92 -17.43 -6.33
N MET A 58 -19.75 -18.04 -6.13
CA MET A 58 -19.39 -18.67 -4.86
C MET A 58 -19.15 -17.64 -3.75
N ASP A 59 -18.43 -16.55 -4.05
CA ASP A 59 -18.18 -15.47 -3.10
C ASP A 59 -19.51 -14.80 -2.70
N SER A 60 -20.40 -14.51 -3.68
CA SER A 60 -21.75 -14.01 -3.40
C SER A 60 -22.54 -14.97 -2.51
N HIS A 61 -22.49 -16.28 -2.77
CA HIS A 61 -23.18 -17.27 -1.92
C HIS A 61 -22.64 -17.25 -0.47
N ASN A 62 -21.33 -17.26 -0.29
CA ASN A 62 -20.69 -17.27 1.02
C ASN A 62 -21.02 -15.98 1.81
N ILE A 63 -20.98 -14.82 1.14
CA ILE A 63 -21.35 -13.54 1.74
C ILE A 63 -22.82 -13.52 2.16
N GLN A 64 -23.72 -14.10 1.34
CA GLN A 64 -25.14 -14.20 1.68
C GLN A 64 -25.36 -15.05 2.94
N LEU A 65 -24.67 -16.18 3.07
CA LEU A 65 -24.74 -17.04 4.26
C LEU A 65 -24.20 -16.31 5.51
N ASP A 66 -23.12 -15.59 5.39
CA ASP A 66 -22.57 -14.79 6.50
C ASP A 66 -23.52 -13.64 6.86
N TRP A 67 -24.08 -12.98 5.88
CA TRP A 67 -25.05 -11.90 6.07
C TRP A 67 -26.29 -12.36 6.82
N GLU A 68 -26.85 -13.54 6.47
CA GLU A 68 -28.01 -14.11 7.18
C GLU A 68 -27.69 -14.49 8.62
N LYS A 69 -26.51 -15.03 8.84
CA LYS A 69 -26.09 -15.50 10.15
C LYS A 69 -25.73 -14.36 11.11
N ASN A 70 -24.98 -13.37 10.63
CA ASN A 70 -24.37 -12.36 11.48
C ASN A 70 -25.08 -11.01 11.44
N TYR A 71 -25.81 -10.73 10.34
CA TYR A 71 -26.47 -9.44 10.09
C TYR A 71 -27.90 -9.60 9.57
N PRO A 72 -28.78 -10.34 10.26
CA PRO A 72 -30.10 -10.71 9.73
C PRO A 72 -31.06 -9.51 9.50
N TYR A 73 -30.79 -8.39 10.16
CA TYR A 73 -31.60 -7.16 10.04
C TYR A 73 -31.07 -6.16 9.01
N ASP A 74 -29.83 -6.35 8.52
CA ASP A 74 -29.27 -5.47 7.51
C ASP A 74 -29.89 -5.78 6.14
N LYS A 75 -30.31 -4.72 5.44
CA LYS A 75 -30.90 -4.82 4.10
C LYS A 75 -29.90 -4.64 2.97
N ILE A 76 -28.64 -4.33 3.29
CA ILE A 76 -27.61 -4.00 2.31
C ILE A 76 -26.29 -4.70 2.69
N SER A 77 -25.69 -5.36 1.73
CA SER A 77 -24.31 -5.83 1.79
C SER A 77 -23.49 -5.23 0.65
N ASN A 78 -22.23 -4.85 0.92
CA ASN A 78 -21.34 -4.25 -0.06
C ASN A 78 -19.94 -4.88 0.03
N TRP A 79 -19.40 -5.29 -1.11
CA TRP A 79 -18.07 -5.90 -1.19
C TRP A 79 -17.41 -5.66 -2.54
N ILE A 80 -16.08 -5.84 -2.60
CA ILE A 80 -15.31 -5.71 -3.84
C ILE A 80 -14.91 -7.11 -4.30
N PHE A 81 -15.23 -7.41 -5.56
CA PHE A 81 -14.81 -8.63 -6.24
C PHE A 81 -13.64 -8.34 -7.17
N GLU A 82 -12.56 -9.10 -7.01
CA GLU A 82 -11.40 -9.08 -7.90
C GLU A 82 -11.54 -10.17 -8.95
N PHE A 83 -11.69 -9.79 -10.20
CA PHE A 83 -11.79 -10.71 -11.31
C PHE A 83 -10.46 -10.78 -12.06
N LYS A 84 -9.85 -11.98 -12.11
CA LYS A 84 -8.59 -12.26 -12.79
C LYS A 84 -8.82 -13.07 -14.06
N LYS A 85 -8.47 -12.46 -15.22
CA LYS A 85 -8.39 -13.13 -16.50
C LYS A 85 -7.07 -12.73 -17.16
N ASP A 86 -7.07 -12.15 -18.35
CA ASP A 86 -5.88 -11.60 -19.00
C ASP A 86 -5.41 -10.31 -18.30
N THR A 87 -6.38 -9.55 -17.78
CA THR A 87 -6.17 -8.38 -16.92
C THR A 87 -6.99 -8.51 -15.65
N THR A 88 -6.53 -7.89 -14.57
CA THR A 88 -7.28 -7.82 -13.30
C THR A 88 -8.31 -6.71 -13.39
N SER A 89 -9.56 -7.00 -13.05
CA SER A 89 -10.61 -5.99 -12.90
C SER A 89 -11.24 -6.05 -11.50
N TYR A 90 -11.72 -4.91 -11.03
CA TYR A 90 -12.33 -4.74 -9.71
C TYR A 90 -13.78 -4.34 -9.86
N TRP A 91 -14.67 -5.08 -9.19
CA TRP A 91 -16.11 -4.90 -9.29
C TRP A 91 -16.68 -4.57 -7.91
N ASN A 92 -17.38 -3.46 -7.80
CA ASN A 92 -18.17 -3.16 -6.60
C ASN A 92 -19.50 -3.90 -6.68
N VAL A 93 -19.74 -4.78 -5.72
CA VAL A 93 -20.95 -5.61 -5.65
C VAL A 93 -21.80 -5.14 -4.48
N LEU A 94 -23.05 -4.77 -4.79
CA LEU A 94 -24.06 -4.38 -3.82
C LEU A 94 -25.19 -5.41 -3.86
N GLU A 95 -25.58 -5.91 -2.70
CA GLU A 95 -26.72 -6.78 -2.55
C GLU A 95 -27.77 -6.16 -1.64
N TYR A 96 -29.02 -6.20 -2.07
CA TYR A 96 -30.15 -5.64 -1.35
C TYR A 96 -31.21 -6.69 -1.10
N LYS A 97 -31.77 -6.73 0.13
CA LYS A 97 -33.01 -7.45 0.45
C LYS A 97 -34.17 -6.47 0.28
N VAL A 98 -35.11 -6.80 -0.56
CA VAL A 98 -36.30 -5.97 -0.87
C VAL A 98 -37.56 -6.80 -0.71
N ASP A 99 -38.49 -6.32 0.10
CA ASP A 99 -39.76 -6.94 0.32
C ASP A 99 -40.84 -6.30 -0.57
N VAL A 100 -41.48 -7.12 -1.41
CA VAL A 100 -42.58 -6.71 -2.29
C VAL A 100 -43.70 -7.73 -2.19
N ASP A 101 -44.93 -7.28 -1.88
CA ASP A 101 -46.10 -8.14 -1.75
C ASP A 101 -45.84 -9.42 -0.92
N GLU A 102 -45.35 -9.21 0.32
CA GLU A 102 -45.02 -10.28 1.29
C GLU A 102 -43.93 -11.28 0.84
N LYS A 103 -43.22 -10.98 -0.25
CA LYS A 103 -42.12 -11.78 -0.75
C LYS A 103 -40.80 -11.01 -0.66
N THR A 104 -39.75 -11.69 -0.19
CA THR A 104 -38.42 -11.14 -0.15
C THR A 104 -37.66 -11.48 -1.44
N TYR A 105 -37.03 -10.46 -2.02
CA TYR A 105 -36.15 -10.59 -3.18
C TYR A 105 -34.76 -10.11 -2.81
N ILE A 106 -33.74 -10.71 -3.46
CA ILE A 106 -32.35 -10.29 -3.32
C ILE A 106 -31.90 -9.75 -4.66
N ILE A 107 -31.52 -8.49 -4.67
CA ILE A 107 -31.04 -7.77 -5.84
C ILE A 107 -29.53 -7.61 -5.72
N THR A 108 -28.76 -8.20 -6.61
CA THR A 108 -27.31 -8.02 -6.71
C THR A 108 -26.98 -7.14 -7.90
N MET A 109 -26.25 -6.07 -7.65
CA MET A 109 -25.70 -5.16 -8.68
C MET A 109 -24.18 -5.18 -8.59
N ALA A 110 -23.50 -5.43 -9.71
CA ALA A 110 -22.05 -5.37 -9.79
C ALA A 110 -21.64 -4.35 -10.86
N ASN A 111 -20.83 -3.36 -10.46
CA ASN A 111 -20.30 -2.34 -11.34
C ASN A 111 -18.79 -2.48 -11.45
N ASP A 112 -18.26 -2.36 -12.67
CA ASP A 112 -16.82 -2.27 -12.89
C ASP A 112 -16.30 -0.93 -12.34
N ILE A 113 -15.43 -1.02 -11.36
CA ILE A 113 -14.76 0.13 -10.72
C ILE A 113 -13.24 0.10 -10.97
N THR A 114 -12.76 -0.72 -11.90
CA THR A 114 -11.33 -0.96 -12.12
C THR A 114 -10.57 0.35 -12.28
N LYS A 115 -11.03 1.22 -13.17
CA LYS A 115 -10.40 2.52 -13.38
C LYS A 115 -10.36 3.37 -12.11
N LEU A 116 -11.46 3.50 -11.41
CA LEU A 116 -11.57 4.25 -10.15
C LEU A 116 -10.68 3.64 -9.05
N TYR A 117 -10.68 2.32 -8.95
CA TYR A 117 -9.88 1.59 -7.95
C TYR A 117 -8.38 1.79 -8.19
N GLU A 118 -7.94 1.66 -9.45
CA GLU A 118 -6.54 1.88 -9.82
C GLU A 118 -6.11 3.35 -9.68
N GLU A 119 -6.99 4.30 -10.03
CA GLU A 119 -6.73 5.73 -9.81
C GLU A 119 -6.60 6.03 -8.32
N ASN A 120 -7.48 5.52 -7.47
CA ASN A 120 -7.40 5.69 -6.02
C ASN A 120 -6.13 5.07 -5.45
N LYS A 121 -5.75 3.87 -5.90
CA LYS A 121 -4.52 3.20 -5.48
C LYS A 121 -3.27 4.02 -5.86
N ARG A 122 -3.24 4.55 -7.10
CA ARG A 122 -2.17 5.46 -7.56
C ARG A 122 -2.13 6.75 -6.75
N ASN A 123 -3.29 7.39 -6.53
CA ASN A 123 -3.39 8.62 -5.75
C ASN A 123 -2.93 8.42 -4.31
N LEU A 124 -3.29 7.29 -3.69
CA LEU A 124 -2.80 6.93 -2.37
C LEU A 124 -1.28 6.78 -2.38
N HIS A 125 -0.73 6.05 -3.35
CA HIS A 125 0.71 5.87 -3.50
C HIS A 125 1.43 7.22 -3.64
N TYR A 126 1.00 8.10 -4.55
CA TYR A 126 1.58 9.45 -4.69
C TYR A 126 1.41 10.31 -3.44
N SER A 127 0.32 10.14 -2.69
CA SER A 127 0.08 10.88 -1.45
C SER A 127 1.05 10.53 -0.32
N ILE A 128 1.62 9.31 -0.32
CA ILE A 128 2.48 8.80 0.76
C ILE A 128 3.94 8.58 0.35
N THR A 129 4.30 8.87 -0.90
CA THR A 129 5.69 8.77 -1.40
C THR A 129 6.27 10.14 -1.73
N ASP A 130 7.58 10.25 -1.69
CA ASP A 130 8.34 11.41 -2.18
C ASP A 130 8.49 11.30 -3.71
N PRO A 131 8.06 12.31 -4.49
CA PRO A 131 8.03 12.21 -5.95
C PRO A 131 9.41 12.19 -6.60
N LEU A 132 10.45 12.67 -5.92
CA LEU A 132 11.82 12.67 -6.43
C LEU A 132 12.49 11.30 -6.24
N THR A 133 12.42 10.78 -5.03
CA THR A 133 13.23 9.62 -4.63
C THR A 133 12.46 8.30 -4.63
N GLY A 134 11.12 8.34 -4.64
CA GLY A 134 10.26 7.17 -4.48
C GLY A 134 10.21 6.58 -3.07
N ALA A 135 10.98 7.09 -2.11
CA ALA A 135 10.87 6.75 -0.71
C ALA A 135 9.49 7.18 -0.16
N TYR A 136 9.07 6.64 0.98
CA TYR A 136 7.91 7.20 1.66
C TYR A 136 8.15 8.66 2.05
N ASN A 137 7.09 9.44 2.22
CA ASN A 137 7.18 10.85 2.62
C ASN A 137 6.80 11.05 4.10
N ARG A 138 6.91 12.29 4.58
CA ARG A 138 6.55 12.67 5.95
C ARG A 138 5.10 12.32 6.32
N LYS A 139 4.18 12.39 5.35
CA LYS A 139 2.77 12.01 5.58
C LYS A 139 2.63 10.54 5.93
N TYR A 140 3.35 9.65 5.23
CA TYR A 140 3.38 8.22 5.56
C TYR A 140 3.79 7.96 7.01
N LEU A 141 4.85 8.65 7.48
CA LEU A 141 5.29 8.53 8.87
C LEU A 141 4.20 8.99 9.85
N ASN A 142 3.61 10.16 9.59
CA ASN A 142 2.57 10.72 10.47
C ASN A 142 1.34 9.83 10.56
N ASP A 143 0.85 9.33 9.42
CA ASP A 143 -0.37 8.54 9.34
C ASP A 143 -0.21 7.13 9.95
N ARG A 144 1.04 6.64 10.04
CA ARG A 144 1.36 5.26 10.47
C ARG A 144 2.25 5.19 11.71
N PHE A 145 2.49 6.31 12.36
CA PHE A 145 3.44 6.37 13.47
C PHE A 145 3.12 5.37 14.58
N ASP A 146 1.84 5.19 14.91
CA ASP A 146 1.40 4.31 16.00
C ASP A 146 1.74 2.83 15.78
N ILE A 147 1.82 2.38 14.52
CA ILE A 147 2.17 0.98 14.21
C ILE A 147 3.67 0.69 14.39
N PHE A 148 4.51 1.72 14.45
CA PHE A 148 5.96 1.60 14.64
C PHE A 148 6.37 1.67 16.11
N ILE A 149 5.44 1.87 17.07
CA ILE A 149 5.78 1.98 18.48
C ILE A 149 6.54 0.74 18.97
N GLY A 150 7.76 0.96 19.49
CA GLY A 150 8.66 -0.09 19.92
C GLY A 150 9.73 -0.47 18.90
N ASP A 151 9.52 -0.19 17.62
CA ASP A 151 10.50 -0.42 16.55
C ASP A 151 11.70 0.52 16.68
N TYR A 152 12.81 0.15 16.04
CA TYR A 152 13.97 1.04 15.96
C TYR A 152 13.75 2.07 14.85
N ILE A 153 14.09 3.32 15.17
CA ILE A 153 14.01 4.44 14.25
C ILE A 153 15.40 5.09 14.13
N VAL A 154 15.82 5.32 12.90
CA VAL A 154 17.08 5.96 12.56
C VAL A 154 16.78 7.24 11.81
N LEU A 155 17.23 8.38 12.33
CA LEU A 155 17.25 9.65 11.58
C LEU A 155 18.61 9.80 10.90
N ILE A 156 18.62 10.10 9.63
CA ILE A 156 19.82 10.29 8.80
C ILE A 156 19.76 11.66 8.14
N ASP A 157 20.88 12.37 8.13
CA ASP A 157 21.07 13.68 7.47
C ASP A 157 22.34 13.63 6.62
N LEU A 158 22.28 14.08 5.36
CA LEU A 158 23.44 14.13 4.47
C LEU A 158 24.31 15.36 4.81
N ASP A 159 25.47 15.12 5.36
CA ASP A 159 26.43 16.16 5.71
C ASP A 159 26.93 16.91 4.47
N ASN A 160 26.96 18.23 4.52
CA ASN A 160 27.41 19.13 3.46
C ASN A 160 26.61 19.05 2.15
N PHE A 161 25.39 18.52 2.16
CA PHE A 161 24.54 18.40 0.98
C PHE A 161 24.22 19.76 0.34
N LYS A 162 23.99 20.80 1.15
CA LYS A 162 23.79 22.16 0.65
C LYS A 162 24.99 22.64 -0.19
N MET A 163 26.21 22.34 0.26
CA MET A 163 27.42 22.71 -0.48
C MET A 163 27.46 22.04 -1.87
N ILE A 164 27.02 20.79 -1.97
CA ILE A 164 26.90 20.09 -3.27
C ILE A 164 25.89 20.84 -4.17
N ASN A 165 24.74 21.22 -3.67
CA ASN A 165 23.76 21.98 -4.45
C ASN A 165 24.31 23.33 -4.92
N ASP A 166 25.06 24.01 -4.06
CA ASP A 166 25.62 25.34 -4.36
C ASP A 166 26.75 25.27 -5.42
N TYR A 167 27.55 24.20 -5.43
CA TYR A 167 28.69 24.05 -6.36
C TYR A 167 28.37 23.24 -7.63
N GLU A 168 27.62 22.15 -7.51
CA GLU A 168 27.35 21.21 -8.61
C GLU A 168 25.94 21.42 -9.21
N GLY A 169 25.08 22.19 -8.54
CA GLY A 169 23.71 22.45 -8.94
C GLY A 169 22.68 21.44 -8.42
N HIS A 170 21.42 21.88 -8.37
CA HIS A 170 20.30 21.09 -7.82
C HIS A 170 20.08 19.74 -8.54
N ASN A 171 20.31 19.66 -9.86
CA ASN A 171 20.18 18.41 -10.61
C ASN A 171 21.12 17.31 -10.11
N VAL A 172 22.34 17.71 -9.67
CA VAL A 172 23.32 16.77 -9.09
C VAL A 172 22.87 16.38 -7.68
N GLY A 173 22.38 17.32 -6.89
CA GLY A 173 21.79 17.04 -5.58
C GLY A 173 20.61 16.07 -5.67
N ASP A 174 19.70 16.29 -6.60
CA ASP A 174 18.53 15.43 -6.82
C ASP A 174 18.98 13.99 -7.17
N LYS A 175 19.99 13.86 -8.03
CA LYS A 175 20.58 12.55 -8.35
C LYS A 175 21.17 11.87 -7.12
N ILE A 176 21.92 12.63 -6.29
CA ILE A 176 22.50 12.09 -5.05
C ILE A 176 21.41 11.58 -4.10
N LEU A 177 20.30 12.29 -3.96
CA LEU A 177 19.17 11.86 -3.15
C LEU A 177 18.55 10.55 -3.66
N CYS A 178 18.34 10.42 -4.99
CA CYS A 178 17.84 9.19 -5.61
C CYS A 178 18.82 8.03 -5.43
N ASP A 179 20.11 8.26 -5.69
CA ASP A 179 21.17 7.25 -5.55
C ASP A 179 21.30 6.82 -4.07
N PHE A 180 21.13 7.75 -3.13
CA PHE A 180 21.16 7.45 -1.70
C PHE A 180 19.97 6.57 -1.26
N VAL A 181 18.75 6.86 -1.71
CA VAL A 181 17.60 5.98 -1.43
C VAL A 181 17.79 4.60 -2.04
N SER A 182 18.37 4.51 -3.25
CA SER A 182 18.73 3.24 -3.88
C SER A 182 19.74 2.46 -3.04
N LEU A 183 20.74 3.15 -2.48
CA LEU A 183 21.74 2.56 -1.58
C LEU A 183 21.10 2.10 -0.26
N LEU A 184 20.23 2.91 0.34
CA LEU A 184 19.48 2.52 1.55
C LEU A 184 18.67 1.23 1.34
N ASN A 185 17.93 1.15 0.23
CA ASN A 185 17.14 -0.04 -0.11
C ASN A 185 18.01 -1.28 -0.32
N LYS A 186 19.22 -1.11 -0.88
CA LYS A 186 20.15 -2.21 -1.16
C LYS A 186 20.83 -2.72 0.11
N GLU A 187 21.30 -1.81 0.96
CA GLU A 187 22.13 -2.15 2.12
C GLU A 187 21.30 -2.47 3.36
N LEU A 188 20.14 -1.84 3.54
CA LEU A 188 19.31 -2.00 4.73
C LEU A 188 18.15 -2.98 4.46
N ILE A 189 18.45 -4.20 4.05
CA ILE A 189 17.48 -5.22 3.58
C ILE A 189 16.38 -5.51 4.62
N ASN A 190 16.71 -5.46 5.92
CA ASN A 190 15.75 -5.73 7.01
C ASN A 190 15.08 -4.47 7.54
N SER A 191 15.21 -3.32 6.86
CA SER A 191 14.39 -2.16 7.18
C SER A 191 12.95 -2.37 6.70
N THR A 192 11.99 -1.91 7.49
CA THR A 192 10.55 -2.01 7.16
C THR A 192 10.08 -0.81 6.35
N SER A 193 10.73 0.35 6.50
CA SER A 193 10.36 1.57 5.81
C SER A 193 11.54 2.52 5.68
N ILE A 194 11.67 3.13 4.49
CA ILE A 194 12.60 4.24 4.22
C ILE A 194 11.75 5.45 3.87
N ILE A 195 11.95 6.55 4.58
CA ILE A 195 11.11 7.75 4.56
C ILE A 195 12.00 8.97 4.35
N ARG A 196 11.64 9.85 3.40
CA ARG A 196 12.27 11.17 3.24
C ARG A 196 11.40 12.21 3.94
N LEU A 197 11.97 12.91 4.93
CA LEU A 197 11.25 13.97 5.66
C LEU A 197 11.19 15.28 4.88
N GLY A 198 12.19 15.53 4.05
CA GLY A 198 12.37 16.71 3.22
C GLY A 198 13.86 17.08 3.11
N GLY A 199 14.24 17.81 2.06
CA GLY A 199 15.65 18.13 1.84
C GLY A 199 16.54 16.89 1.81
N ASP A 200 17.49 16.83 2.72
CA ASP A 200 18.52 15.81 2.91
C ASP A 200 18.28 14.91 4.14
N GLU A 201 17.09 15.00 4.77
CA GLU A 201 16.73 14.24 5.95
C GLU A 201 15.91 12.99 5.63
N PHE A 202 16.32 11.85 6.18
CA PHE A 202 15.69 10.55 6.00
C PHE A 202 15.41 9.87 7.34
N ILE A 203 14.35 9.06 7.38
CA ILE A 203 14.08 8.12 8.47
C ILE A 203 14.10 6.70 7.90
N VAL A 204 14.71 5.80 8.65
CA VAL A 204 14.65 4.36 8.42
C VAL A 204 14.06 3.68 9.64
N ILE A 205 13.09 2.80 9.43
CA ILE A 205 12.46 1.99 10.48
C ILE A 205 12.95 0.54 10.36
N PHE A 206 13.30 -0.06 11.50
CA PHE A 206 13.58 -1.49 11.63
C PHE A 206 12.63 -2.09 12.65
N SER A 207 12.14 -3.30 12.40
CA SER A 207 11.33 -4.04 13.37
C SER A 207 12.06 -4.20 14.72
N SER A 208 11.31 -4.15 15.80
CA SER A 208 11.79 -4.49 17.14
C SER A 208 12.31 -5.94 17.28
N ASP A 209 12.01 -6.80 16.30
CA ASP A 209 12.49 -8.19 16.28
C ASP A 209 13.99 -8.33 15.97
N VAL A 210 14.61 -7.27 15.42
CA VAL A 210 16.06 -7.27 15.17
C VAL A 210 16.83 -6.78 16.41
N ASP A 211 18.07 -7.25 16.57
CA ASP A 211 18.95 -6.77 17.63
C ASP A 211 19.44 -5.34 17.34
N LYS A 212 19.56 -4.54 18.39
CA LYS A 212 20.05 -3.15 18.27
C LYS A 212 21.46 -3.06 17.68
N ASN A 213 22.35 -4.00 18.01
CA ASN A 213 23.69 -4.03 17.47
C ASN A 213 23.68 -4.36 15.96
N TYR A 214 22.70 -5.16 15.53
CA TYR A 214 22.47 -5.40 14.11
C TYR A 214 22.14 -4.08 13.37
N VAL A 215 21.25 -3.24 13.90
CA VAL A 215 20.96 -1.93 13.31
C VAL A 215 22.24 -1.10 13.15
N TYR A 216 23.07 -1.03 14.20
CA TYR A 216 24.35 -0.31 14.11
C TYR A 216 25.30 -0.90 13.10
N SER A 217 25.42 -2.24 13.02
CA SER A 217 26.29 -2.90 12.05
C SER A 217 25.87 -2.61 10.60
N GLN A 218 24.55 -2.55 10.33
CA GLN A 218 24.00 -2.18 9.02
C GLN A 218 24.34 -0.72 8.67
N LEU A 219 24.27 0.19 9.63
CA LEU A 219 24.60 1.61 9.42
C LEU A 219 26.09 1.83 9.16
N GLU A 220 26.98 1.06 9.81
CA GLU A 220 28.41 1.13 9.52
C GLU A 220 28.73 0.54 8.13
N ALA A 221 28.13 -0.58 7.75
CA ALA A 221 28.27 -1.14 6.40
C ALA A 221 27.74 -0.15 5.32
N LEU A 222 26.58 0.48 5.60
CA LEU A 222 26.04 1.55 4.75
C LEU A 222 27.05 2.69 4.60
N ARG A 223 27.71 3.11 5.68
CA ARG A 223 28.70 4.18 5.66
C ARG A 223 29.90 3.84 4.76
N GLU A 224 30.43 2.63 4.86
CA GLU A 224 31.52 2.18 4.02
C GLU A 224 31.15 2.18 2.52
N ASN A 225 29.96 1.70 2.20
CA ASN A 225 29.48 1.67 0.83
C ASN A 225 29.09 3.07 0.33
N PHE A 226 28.56 3.94 1.17
CA PHE A 226 28.32 5.34 0.86
C PHE A 226 29.60 6.06 0.38
N LEU A 227 30.67 5.91 1.12
CA LEU A 227 31.96 6.53 0.76
C LEU A 227 32.52 6.02 -0.58
N LYS A 228 32.25 4.77 -0.94
CA LYS A 228 32.63 4.20 -2.25
C LYS A 228 31.75 4.76 -3.37
N VAL A 229 30.43 4.76 -3.20
CA VAL A 229 29.47 5.21 -4.21
C VAL A 229 29.63 6.71 -4.49
N PHE A 230 29.79 7.51 -3.43
CA PHE A 230 29.89 8.97 -3.52
C PHE A 230 31.33 9.49 -3.44
N SER A 231 32.33 8.66 -3.76
CA SER A 231 33.77 8.99 -3.67
C SER A 231 34.18 10.24 -4.48
N LYS A 232 33.44 10.59 -5.51
CA LYS A 232 33.62 11.84 -6.29
C LYS A 232 33.41 13.09 -5.41
N TYR A 233 32.57 13.02 -4.40
CA TYR A 233 32.17 14.14 -3.55
C TYR A 233 32.85 14.02 -2.18
N LYS A 234 34.12 14.45 -2.10
CA LYS A 234 35.00 14.23 -0.92
C LYS A 234 34.44 14.68 0.43
N TYR A 235 33.60 15.72 0.45
CA TYR A 235 33.01 16.29 1.66
C TYR A 235 31.60 15.76 1.96
N LEU A 236 31.03 14.97 1.06
CA LEU A 236 29.71 14.39 1.27
C LEU A 236 29.83 13.17 2.21
N SER A 237 29.07 13.22 3.29
CA SER A 237 28.94 12.11 4.22
C SER A 237 27.52 12.09 4.76
N PHE A 238 27.23 11.23 5.73
CA PHE A 238 25.96 11.31 6.47
C PHE A 238 26.17 11.11 7.95
N SER A 239 25.30 11.71 8.71
CA SER A 239 25.22 11.57 10.17
C SER A 239 23.89 10.94 10.54
N TYR A 240 23.87 10.18 11.65
CA TYR A 240 22.66 9.50 12.07
C TYR A 240 22.46 9.48 13.59
N GLY A 241 21.18 9.36 13.99
CA GLY A 241 20.78 9.09 15.36
C GLY A 241 19.87 7.86 15.40
N VAL A 242 20.05 6.98 16.38
CA VAL A 242 19.23 5.76 16.55
C VAL A 242 18.50 5.80 17.87
N ASP A 243 17.19 5.53 17.86
CA ASP A 243 16.36 5.35 19.07
C ASP A 243 15.28 4.29 18.82
N THR A 244 14.42 4.08 19.80
CA THR A 244 13.16 3.35 19.65
C THR A 244 12.00 4.33 19.48
N VAL A 245 11.02 3.95 18.69
CA VAL A 245 9.80 4.75 18.48
C VAL A 245 9.00 4.78 19.78
N LYS A 246 8.79 5.98 20.34
CA LYS A 246 7.99 6.22 21.54
C LYS A 246 6.56 6.63 21.16
N ARG A 247 5.65 6.68 22.13
CA ARG A 247 4.25 7.09 21.89
C ARG A 247 4.06 8.53 21.39
N ASN A 248 5.10 9.33 21.34
CA ASN A 248 5.05 10.73 20.89
C ASN A 248 6.09 10.99 19.81
N LEU A 249 5.64 11.23 18.58
CA LEU A 249 6.51 11.49 17.43
C LEU A 249 7.45 12.67 17.66
N LYS A 250 6.94 13.80 18.19
CA LYS A 250 7.79 14.99 18.43
C LYS A 250 8.92 14.70 19.40
N LEU A 251 8.64 14.00 20.48
CA LEU A 251 9.67 13.62 21.47
C LEU A 251 10.67 12.64 20.85
N THR A 252 10.21 11.67 20.07
CA THR A 252 11.08 10.71 19.37
C THR A 252 12.05 11.45 18.44
N ILE A 253 11.56 12.39 17.61
CA ILE A 253 12.39 13.17 16.69
C ILE A 253 13.41 14.04 17.46
N VAL A 254 12.98 14.76 18.50
CA VAL A 254 13.90 15.59 19.31
C VAL A 254 15.06 14.79 19.90
N GLU A 255 14.81 13.56 20.33
CA GLU A 255 15.86 12.69 20.87
C GLU A 255 16.79 12.14 19.78
N LEU A 256 16.24 11.83 18.63
CA LEU A 256 17.01 11.43 17.44
C LEU A 256 17.93 12.56 16.98
N ASP A 257 17.41 13.79 16.87
CA ASP A 257 18.20 14.98 16.52
C ASP A 257 19.41 15.17 17.43
N LYS A 258 19.21 15.04 18.76
CA LYS A 258 20.31 15.14 19.72
C LYS A 258 21.39 14.09 19.48
N LYS A 259 21.00 12.86 19.15
CA LYS A 259 21.92 11.74 18.86
C LYS A 259 22.64 11.94 17.55
N MET A 260 21.91 12.34 16.52
CA MET A 260 22.44 12.67 15.19
C MET A 260 23.45 13.81 15.26
N TYR A 261 23.13 14.87 15.98
CA TYR A 261 24.05 16.00 16.16
C TYR A 261 25.38 15.59 16.81
N LYS A 262 25.34 14.72 17.84
CA LYS A 262 26.56 14.17 18.45
C LYS A 262 27.38 13.33 17.46
N ASN A 263 26.71 12.62 16.56
CA ASN A 263 27.37 11.85 15.50
C ASN A 263 28.02 12.79 14.48
N LYS A 264 27.31 13.87 14.10
CA LYS A 264 27.79 14.92 13.18
C LYS A 264 29.05 15.62 13.70
N GLU A 265 29.12 15.95 15.01
CA GLU A 265 30.32 16.53 15.62
C GLU A 265 31.52 15.57 15.60
N LYS A 266 31.29 14.25 15.80
CA LYS A 266 32.35 13.25 15.71
C LYS A 266 32.88 13.12 14.27
N ASN A 267 32.00 13.17 13.27
CA ASN A 267 32.38 13.12 11.87
C ASN A 267 33.23 14.34 11.47
N LYS A 268 32.82 15.56 11.83
CA LYS A 268 33.64 16.78 11.60
C LYS A 268 35.05 16.65 12.12
N LYS A 269 35.23 16.21 13.38
CA LYS A 269 36.56 16.03 13.98
C LYS A 269 37.42 14.97 13.29
N LYS A 270 36.82 14.02 12.58
CA LYS A 270 37.57 13.03 11.77
C LYS A 270 38.05 13.62 10.44
N PHE A 271 37.23 14.47 9.80
CA PHE A 271 37.62 15.16 8.57
C PHE A 271 38.75 16.16 8.83
N ASP A 272 38.64 16.99 9.87
CA ASP A 272 39.66 17.98 10.24
C ASP A 272 41.04 17.34 10.58
N LYS A 273 41.08 16.08 10.98
CA LYS A 273 42.32 15.35 11.27
C LYS A 273 42.99 14.70 10.04
N ASN A 274 42.24 14.54 8.94
CA ASN A 274 42.78 13.90 7.74
C ASN A 274 43.26 14.93 6.68
N ASP A 275 43.07 16.22 6.92
CA ASP A 275 43.55 17.32 6.09
C ASP A 275 44.91 17.86 6.55
N TYR A 276 45.61 17.15 7.47
CA TYR A 276 46.99 17.44 7.88
C TYR A 276 47.87 16.19 7.52
#